data_fed196e348157a1d8dc0ab536986e9ab
#
_entry.id   fed196e348157a1d8dc0ab536986e9ab
#
_cell.length_a   1.000
_cell.length_b   1.000
_cell.length_c   1.000
_cell.angle_alpha   90.00
_cell.angle_beta   90.00
_cell.angle_gamma   90.00
#
_symmetry.space_group_name_H-M   'P 1'
#
loop_
_entity.id
_entity.type
_entity.pdbx_description
1 polymer ?
#
loop_
_entity_poly.entity_id
_entity_poly.type
_entity_poly.pdbx_seq_one_letter_code
_entity_poly.pdbx_strand_id
1 'polypeptide(L)'
;MNKVFAVGVGPGSPKYVTDIVKEAISQCDVVIGYGYTIKTIEEYVKGKKILEVTMQNQEEAYQEIAKEDNHTILVPFTGDVN
;
A
#
# COMPACT_ATOMS: atom_id res chain seq x y z
N MET A 1 0.68 -16.44 -8.57
CA MET A 1 0.05 -15.20 -9.05
C MET A 1 -0.10 -14.21 -7.90
N ASN A 2 0.25 -12.97 -8.13
CA ASN A 2 0.13 -11.95 -7.10
C ASN A 2 -1.28 -11.37 -7.09
N LYS A 3 -1.77 -11.07 -5.90
CA LYS A 3 -3.04 -10.35 -5.74
C LYS A 3 -2.73 -8.92 -5.40
N VAL A 4 -3.50 -8.00 -5.91
CA VAL A 4 -3.30 -6.57 -5.64
C VAL A 4 -4.60 -5.98 -5.11
N PHE A 5 -4.49 -5.31 -3.96
CA PHE A 5 -5.60 -4.55 -3.40
C PHE A 5 -5.25 -3.07 -3.48
N ALA A 6 -6.03 -2.32 -4.24
CA ALA A 6 -5.87 -0.87 -4.30
C ALA A 6 -6.90 -0.27 -3.34
N VAL A 7 -6.43 0.45 -2.34
CA VAL A 7 -7.32 0.99 -1.31
C VAL A 7 -7.15 2.49 -1.14
N GLY A 8 -8.26 3.18 -0.98
CA GLY A 8 -8.22 4.59 -0.70
C GLY A 8 -8.05 4.83 0.80
N VAL A 9 -7.09 5.65 1.18
CA VAL A 9 -6.90 6.01 2.57
C VAL A 9 -7.09 7.50 2.72
N GLY A 10 -7.58 7.92 3.86
CA GLY A 10 -7.82 9.32 4.10
C GLY A 10 -6.52 10.10 4.17
N PRO A 11 -6.52 11.32 3.72
CA PRO A 11 -5.31 12.12 3.72
C PRO A 11 -4.87 12.46 5.14
N GLY A 12 -3.64 12.16 5.42
CA GLY A 12 -2.96 12.70 6.59
C GLY A 12 -3.37 12.22 7.97
N SER A 13 -4.34 11.32 8.10
CA SER A 13 -4.76 10.92 9.44
C SER A 13 -5.21 9.47 9.50
N PRO A 14 -4.70 8.70 10.47
CA PRO A 14 -5.13 7.33 10.68
C PRO A 14 -6.61 7.16 10.99
N LYS A 15 -7.29 8.20 11.43
CA LYS A 15 -8.71 8.10 11.73
C LYS A 15 -9.55 7.84 10.49
N TYR A 16 -9.02 8.10 9.31
CA TYR A 16 -9.77 7.88 8.09
C TYR A 16 -9.53 6.51 7.49
N VAL A 17 -8.80 5.65 8.19
CA VAL A 17 -8.59 4.29 7.74
C VAL A 17 -9.80 3.47 8.16
N THR A 18 -10.59 3.04 7.20
CA THR A 18 -11.82 2.32 7.48
C THR A 18 -11.55 0.86 7.85
N ASP A 19 -12.54 0.19 8.38
CA ASP A 19 -12.40 -1.23 8.72
C ASP A 19 -12.13 -2.10 7.50
N ILE A 20 -12.70 -1.72 6.37
CA ILE A 20 -12.45 -2.45 5.12
C ILE A 20 -10.98 -2.34 4.73
N VAL A 21 -10.41 -1.15 4.87
CA VAL A 21 -8.99 -0.94 4.58
C VAL A 21 -8.12 -1.73 5.55
N LYS A 22 -8.46 -1.71 6.83
CA LYS A 22 -7.70 -2.46 7.84
C LYS A 22 -7.71 -3.95 7.52
N GLU A 23 -8.84 -4.47 7.09
CA GLU A 23 -8.94 -5.87 6.73
C GLU A 23 -8.08 -6.18 5.51
N ALA A 24 -8.12 -5.32 4.49
CA ALA A 24 -7.28 -5.50 3.32
C ALA A 24 -5.80 -5.50 3.71
N ILE A 25 -5.40 -4.58 4.57
CA ILE A 25 -4.03 -4.51 5.06
C ILE A 25 -3.62 -5.80 5.74
N SER A 26 -4.50 -6.35 6.56
CA SER A 26 -4.17 -7.57 7.31
C SER A 26 -3.92 -8.76 6.40
N GLN A 27 -4.47 -8.75 5.20
CA GLN A 27 -4.30 -9.84 4.26
C GLN A 27 -3.08 -9.69 3.37
N CYS A 28 -2.45 -8.52 3.39
CA CYS A 28 -1.33 -8.24 2.51
C CYS A 28 0.00 -8.51 3.18
N ASP A 29 0.99 -8.93 2.40
CA ASP A 29 2.34 -9.12 2.90
C ASP A 29 3.30 -8.06 2.35
N VAL A 30 2.92 -7.35 1.32
CA VAL A 30 3.75 -6.30 0.72
C VAL A 30 2.90 -5.04 0.56
N VAL A 31 3.50 -3.90 0.85
CA VAL A 31 2.84 -2.60 0.66
C VAL A 31 3.68 -1.78 -0.30
N ILE A 32 3.09 -1.29 -1.36
CA ILE A 32 3.77 -0.44 -2.33
C ILE A 32 3.02 0.88 -2.41
N GLY A 33 3.67 1.96 -2.07
CA GLY A 33 3.01 3.25 -2.12
C GLY A 33 3.96 4.41 -1.92
N TYR A 34 3.44 5.60 -2.05
CA TYR A 34 4.21 6.81 -1.78
C TYR A 34 4.40 6.96 -0.27
N GLY A 35 5.51 7.58 0.10
CA GLY A 35 5.88 7.71 1.51
C GLY A 35 4.80 8.35 2.36
N TYR A 36 4.16 9.40 1.87
CA TYR A 36 3.13 10.07 2.65
C TYR A 36 1.89 9.20 2.85
N THR A 37 1.58 8.36 1.89
CA THR A 37 0.45 7.44 1.99
C THR A 37 0.77 6.31 2.95
N ILE A 38 1.98 5.78 2.86
CA ILE A 38 2.43 4.72 3.76
C ILE A 38 2.44 5.21 5.19
N LYS A 39 2.86 6.45 5.39
CA LYS A 39 2.93 7.03 6.72
C LYS A 39 1.54 7.11 7.36
N THR A 40 0.51 7.36 6.57
CA THR A 40 -0.85 7.42 7.09
C THR A 40 -1.28 6.09 7.70
N ILE A 41 -0.78 4.99 7.18
CA ILE A 41 -1.18 3.65 7.65
C ILE A 41 -0.03 2.90 8.33
N GLU A 42 1.03 3.60 8.72
CA GLU A 42 2.22 2.92 9.21
C GLU A 42 1.97 2.02 10.42
N GLU A 43 1.02 2.38 11.26
CA GLU A 43 0.69 1.55 12.42
C GLU A 43 0.11 0.19 12.01
N TYR A 44 -0.53 0.14 10.88
CA TYR A 44 -1.20 -1.07 10.42
C TYR A 44 -0.33 -1.96 9.55
N VAL A 45 0.79 -1.42 9.06
CA VAL A 45 1.65 -2.18 8.14
C VAL A 45 2.96 -2.63 8.77
N LYS A 46 3.08 -2.54 10.07
CA LYS A 46 4.29 -2.97 10.76
C LYS A 46 4.51 -4.46 10.53
N GLY A 47 5.73 -4.81 10.24
CA GLY A 47 6.07 -6.21 9.99
C GLY A 47 5.89 -6.66 8.56
N LYS A 48 5.35 -5.80 7.69
CA LYS A 48 5.18 -6.13 6.29
C LYS A 48 6.33 -5.58 5.47
N LYS A 49 6.53 -6.15 4.29
CA LYS A 49 7.53 -5.63 3.37
C LYS A 49 6.98 -4.33 2.76
N ILE A 50 7.70 -3.26 2.87
CA ILE A 50 7.25 -1.97 2.39
C ILE A 50 8.17 -1.47 1.29
N LEU A 51 7.59 -1.14 0.15
CA LEU A 51 8.31 -0.53 -0.95
C LEU A 51 7.77 0.87 -1.15
N GLU A 52 8.57 1.84 -0.75
CA GLU A 52 8.21 3.23 -0.92
C GLU A 52 8.57 3.63 -2.35
N VAL A 53 7.64 4.23 -3.06
CA VAL A 53 7.85 4.61 -4.45
C VAL A 53 7.77 6.11 -4.63
N THR A 54 8.42 6.57 -5.69
CA THR A 54 8.32 7.95 -6.12
C THR A 54 7.85 7.91 -7.57
N MET A 55 7.56 9.06 -8.13
CA MET A 55 7.18 9.10 -9.54
C MET A 55 8.30 8.61 -10.46
N GLN A 56 9.53 8.63 -9.96
CA GLN A 56 10.67 8.22 -10.77
C GLN A 56 10.96 6.74 -10.72
N ASN A 57 10.62 6.06 -9.62
CA ASN A 57 10.98 4.66 -9.46
C ASN A 57 9.79 3.71 -9.37
N GLN A 58 8.58 4.20 -9.55
CA GLN A 58 7.41 3.34 -9.34
C GLN A 58 7.39 2.14 -10.27
N GLU A 59 7.81 2.30 -11.51
CA GLU A 59 7.84 1.17 -12.44
C GLU A 59 8.81 0.10 -11.99
N GLU A 60 9.98 0.51 -11.52
CA GLU A 60 10.98 -0.43 -11.04
C GLU A 60 10.48 -1.21 -9.84
N ALA A 61 9.78 -0.52 -8.93
CA ALA A 61 9.24 -1.18 -7.74
C ALA A 61 8.20 -2.23 -8.12
N TYR A 62 7.31 -1.89 -9.03
CA TYR A 62 6.30 -2.85 -9.47
C TYR A 62 6.93 -4.03 -10.22
N GLN A 63 7.95 -3.78 -11.03
CA GLN A 63 8.64 -4.85 -11.74
C GLN A 63 9.38 -5.78 -10.79
N GLU A 64 9.95 -5.22 -9.73
CA GLU A 64 10.66 -6.02 -8.76
C GLU A 64 9.72 -7.00 -8.06
N ILE A 65 8.54 -6.53 -7.69
CA ILE A 65 7.57 -7.41 -7.06
C ILE A 65 6.98 -8.40 -8.06
N ALA A 66 6.84 -8.00 -9.32
CA ALA A 66 6.29 -8.89 -10.33
C ALA A 66 7.17 -10.10 -10.61
N LYS A 67 8.45 -10.05 -10.25
CA LYS A 67 9.35 -11.18 -10.41
C LYS A 67 9.10 -12.27 -9.38
N GLU A 68 8.46 -11.91 -8.28
CA GLU A 68 8.13 -12.84 -7.23
C GLU A 68 6.68 -13.25 -7.36
N ASP A 69 6.34 -14.38 -6.82
CA ASP A 69 4.98 -14.89 -6.95
C ASP A 69 4.35 -15.10 -5.59
N ASN A 70 3.04 -15.22 -5.58
CA ASN A 70 2.27 -15.51 -4.37
C ASN A 70 2.30 -14.41 -3.30
N HIS A 71 2.44 -13.17 -3.72
CA HIS A 71 2.31 -12.04 -2.80
C HIS A 71 0.91 -11.46 -2.85
N THR A 72 0.47 -10.95 -1.72
CA THR A 72 -0.73 -10.13 -1.67
C THR A 72 -0.26 -8.71 -1.42
N ILE A 73 -0.47 -7.84 -2.39
CA ILE A 73 0.11 -6.52 -2.42
C ILE A 73 -0.93 -5.47 -2.11
N LEU A 74 -0.61 -4.57 -1.20
CA LEU A 74 -1.47 -3.44 -0.92
C LEU A 74 -0.93 -2.21 -1.64
N VAL A 75 -1.80 -1.52 -2.36
CA VAL A 75 -1.43 -0.26 -3.01
C VAL A 75 -2.37 0.81 -2.45
N PRO A 76 -1.97 1.48 -1.37
CA PRO A 76 -2.80 2.54 -0.81
C PRO A 76 -2.65 3.81 -1.62
N PHE A 77 -3.72 4.56 -1.75
CA PHE A 77 -3.67 5.86 -2.41
C PHE A 77 -4.54 6.84 -1.64
N THR A 78 -4.21 8.10 -1.74
CA THR A 78 -5.05 9.11 -1.11
C THR A 78 -6.22 9.36 -2.04
N GLY A 79 -7.37 9.37 -1.49
CA GLY A 79 -8.59 9.50 -2.28
C GLY A 79 -8.86 10.91 -2.69
N ASP A 80 -7.92 11.57 -3.25
CA ASP A 80 -8.07 12.91 -3.64
C ASP A 80 -8.81 13.02 -4.90
N VAL A 81 -9.97 13.40 -4.77
CA VAL A 81 -10.69 13.54 -5.88
C VAL A 81 -10.99 14.87 -6.24
N ASN A 82 -10.53 15.60 -6.16
CA ASN A 82 -10.96 16.78 -6.69
C ASN A 82 -10.73 17.33 -7.59
#